data_d58c137d32fe691eccb5ddb6227327f4
#
_entry.id   d58c137d32fe691eccb5ddb6227327f4
#
_cell.length_a   1.000
_cell.length_b   1.000
_cell.length_c   1.000
_cell.angle_alpha   90.00
_cell.angle_beta   90.00
_cell.angle_gamma   90.00
#
_symmetry.space_group_name_H-M   'P 1'
#
loop_
_entity.id
_entity.type
_entity.pdbx_description
1 polymer ?
#
loop_
_entity_poly.entity_id
_entity_poly.type
_entity_poly.pdbx_seq_one_letter_code
_entity_poly.pdbx_strand_id
1 'polypeptide(L)'
;MTYLSVLSALGGGALIGLAAALLLFFNNRTAGISGIVAGILPPWQQDAGWRLSFLAGLVLSAPLWRLLGGSVHSQIDTPLNVLAFAGLLVGYGTRLGGGCTSGHGICGNARLSVRSIVATLVFMTTAGITVFLVRHGF
;
A
#
# COMPACT_ATOMS: atom_id res chain seq x y z
N MET A 1 20.14 -10.32 -10.88
CA MET A 1 19.78 -9.73 -9.58
C MET A 1 21.04 -9.69 -8.74
N THR A 2 21.46 -8.50 -8.34
CA THR A 2 22.65 -8.31 -7.50
C THR A 2 22.29 -8.63 -6.04
N TYR A 3 23.22 -9.20 -5.29
CA TYR A 3 23.04 -9.49 -3.84
C TYR A 3 22.54 -8.27 -3.06
N LEU A 4 22.98 -7.06 -3.45
CA LEU A 4 22.55 -5.80 -2.87
C LEU A 4 21.04 -5.53 -3.06
N SER A 5 20.45 -5.90 -4.21
CA SER A 5 19.01 -5.73 -4.44
C SER A 5 18.16 -6.68 -3.59
N VAL A 6 18.65 -7.87 -3.32
CA VAL A 6 17.98 -8.84 -2.44
C VAL A 6 18.04 -8.38 -0.99
N LEU A 7 19.22 -7.92 -0.53
CA LEU A 7 19.38 -7.41 0.83
C LEU A 7 18.51 -6.17 1.09
N SER A 8 18.47 -5.23 0.13
CA SER A 8 17.62 -4.04 0.26
C SER A 8 16.13 -4.37 0.27
N ALA A 9 15.70 -5.35 -0.55
CA ALA A 9 14.32 -5.82 -0.56
C ALA A 9 13.92 -6.50 0.76
N LEU A 10 14.81 -7.35 1.31
CA LEU A 10 14.60 -7.98 2.61
C LEU A 10 14.54 -6.94 3.74
N GLY A 11 15.48 -5.98 3.75
CA GLY A 11 15.50 -4.89 4.72
C GLY A 11 14.22 -4.05 4.66
N GLY A 12 13.80 -3.64 3.46
CA GLY A 12 12.56 -2.90 3.25
C GLY A 12 11.32 -3.70 3.69
N GLY A 13 11.25 -4.98 3.34
CA GLY A 13 10.17 -5.86 3.78
C GLY A 13 10.12 -6.03 5.29
N ALA A 14 11.27 -6.19 5.95
CA ALA A 14 11.36 -6.27 7.41
C ALA A 14 10.89 -4.97 8.10
N LEU A 15 11.26 -3.80 7.57
CA LEU A 15 10.78 -2.50 8.09
C LEU A 15 9.27 -2.33 7.94
N ILE A 16 8.70 -2.71 6.80
CA ILE A 16 7.25 -2.67 6.57
C ILE A 16 6.54 -3.63 7.54
N GLY A 17 7.04 -4.85 7.68
CA GLY A 17 6.50 -5.83 8.61
C GLY A 17 6.55 -5.37 10.06
N LEU A 18 7.68 -4.78 10.48
CA LEU A 18 7.84 -4.22 11.81
C LEU A 18 6.87 -3.06 12.06
N ALA A 19 6.75 -2.12 11.11
CA ALA A 19 5.81 -1.01 11.22
C ALA A 19 4.35 -1.49 11.35
N ALA A 20 3.96 -2.49 10.55
CA ALA A 20 2.64 -3.11 10.64
C ALA A 20 2.40 -3.82 11.98
N ALA A 21 3.41 -4.52 12.49
CA ALA A 21 3.36 -5.20 13.80
C ALA A 21 3.25 -4.20 14.95
N LEU A 22 4.03 -3.13 14.92
CA LEU A 22 3.97 -2.06 15.93
C LEU A 22 2.59 -1.39 15.94
N LEU A 23 2.04 -1.08 14.76
CA LEU A 23 0.70 -0.51 14.66
C LEU A 23 -0.37 -1.45 15.25
N LEU A 24 -0.27 -2.74 14.97
CA LEU A 24 -1.18 -3.73 15.51
C LEU A 24 -1.03 -3.86 17.03
N PHE A 25 0.21 -3.86 17.54
CA PHE A 25 0.49 -4.03 18.95
C PHE A 25 0.07 -2.82 19.79
N PHE A 26 0.39 -1.59 19.35
CA PHE A 26 0.09 -0.38 20.13
C PHE A 26 -1.34 0.14 19.91
N ASN A 27 -1.86 0.06 18.70
CA ASN A 27 -3.17 0.65 18.36
C ASN A 27 -4.27 -0.39 18.14
N ASN A 28 -3.94 -1.68 18.17
CA ASN A 28 -4.88 -2.78 17.87
C ASN A 28 -5.56 -2.61 16.49
N ARG A 29 -4.87 -1.95 15.54
CA ARG A 29 -5.37 -1.62 14.20
C ARG A 29 -4.49 -2.24 13.12
N THR A 30 -5.10 -2.73 12.06
CA THR A 30 -4.37 -3.24 10.89
C THR A 30 -3.90 -2.08 9.99
N ALA A 31 -2.69 -2.18 9.44
CA ALA A 31 -2.11 -1.18 8.54
C ALA A 31 -2.75 -1.23 7.13
N GLY A 32 -4.05 -0.97 7.04
CA GLY A 32 -4.78 -0.87 5.77
C GLY A 32 -4.90 0.59 5.34
N ILE A 33 -4.07 1.05 4.38
CA ILE A 33 -4.01 2.46 3.96
C ILE A 33 -5.38 2.99 3.53
N SER A 34 -6.16 2.22 2.77
CA SER A 34 -7.51 2.64 2.35
C SER A 34 -8.45 2.89 3.52
N GLY A 35 -8.37 2.06 4.57
CA GLY A 35 -9.16 2.23 5.80
C GLY A 35 -8.67 3.41 6.65
N ILE A 36 -7.36 3.67 6.67
CA ILE A 36 -6.77 4.81 7.37
C ILE A 36 -7.24 6.11 6.71
N VAL A 37 -7.11 6.22 5.37
CA VAL A 37 -7.55 7.39 4.60
C VAL A 37 -9.06 7.59 4.71
N ALA A 38 -9.85 6.53 4.55
CA ALA A 38 -11.30 6.61 4.67
C ALA A 38 -11.76 7.10 6.05
N GLY A 39 -11.02 6.79 7.10
CA GLY A 39 -11.37 7.24 8.46
C GLY A 39 -10.99 8.68 8.79
N ILE A 40 -10.35 9.40 7.88
CA ILE A 40 -10.10 10.85 7.97
C ILE A 40 -11.21 11.64 7.28
N LEU A 41 -11.96 11.00 6.37
CA LEU A 41 -13.07 11.64 5.68
C LEU A 41 -14.31 11.71 6.58
N PRO A 42 -15.16 12.76 6.42
CA PRO A 42 -16.40 12.87 7.19
C PRO A 42 -17.31 11.64 7.04
N PRO A 43 -18.04 11.22 8.10
CA PRO A 43 -18.10 11.82 9.44
C PRO A 43 -16.82 11.55 10.25
N TRP A 44 -16.29 12.62 10.86
CA TRP A 44 -15.01 12.59 11.60
C TRP A 44 -15.06 11.58 12.74
N GLN A 45 -14.17 10.61 12.72
CA GLN A 45 -13.99 9.70 13.85
C GLN A 45 -13.04 10.35 14.88
N GLN A 46 -13.29 10.12 16.16
CA GLN A 46 -12.47 10.68 17.26
C GLN A 46 -11.00 10.23 17.24
N ASP A 47 -10.66 9.27 16.39
CA ASP A 47 -9.34 8.65 16.23
C ASP A 47 -8.46 9.31 15.14
N ALA A 48 -8.73 10.52 14.68
CA ALA A 48 -8.05 11.10 13.52
C ALA A 48 -6.53 11.32 13.74
N GLY A 49 -6.10 11.53 14.97
CA GLY A 49 -4.71 11.88 15.30
C GLY A 49 -3.69 10.84 14.84
N TRP A 50 -3.87 9.57 15.20
CA TRP A 50 -2.94 8.51 14.82
C TRP A 50 -2.95 8.24 13.30
N ARG A 51 -4.11 8.42 12.64
CA ARG A 51 -4.25 8.26 11.18
C ARG A 51 -3.47 9.32 10.44
N LEU A 52 -3.58 10.57 10.87
CA LEU A 52 -2.83 11.69 10.31
C LEU A 52 -1.33 11.50 10.53
N SER A 53 -0.90 11.08 11.73
CA SER A 53 0.49 10.79 12.03
C SER A 53 1.05 9.67 11.15
N PHE A 54 0.27 8.61 10.92
CA PHE A 54 0.66 7.52 10.02
C PHE A 54 0.84 8.00 8.58
N LEU A 55 -0.14 8.75 8.04
CA LEU A 55 -0.06 9.30 6.69
C LEU A 55 1.06 10.34 6.54
N ALA A 56 1.26 11.18 7.54
CA ALA A 56 2.37 12.13 7.56
C ALA A 56 3.72 11.39 7.49
N GLY A 57 3.91 10.34 8.30
CA GLY A 57 5.10 9.50 8.24
C GLY A 57 5.30 8.86 6.87
N LEU A 58 4.23 8.37 6.24
CA LEU A 58 4.28 7.77 4.91
C LEU A 58 4.69 8.79 3.84
N VAL A 59 4.11 9.98 3.85
CA VAL A 59 4.42 11.06 2.89
C VAL A 59 5.83 11.62 3.10
N LEU A 60 6.23 11.80 4.36
CA LEU A 60 7.54 12.35 4.71
C LEU A 60 8.70 11.36 4.53
N SER A 61 8.42 10.06 4.39
CA SER A 61 9.45 9.03 4.25
C SER A 61 10.35 9.25 3.02
N ALA A 62 9.78 9.63 1.87
CA ALA A 62 10.53 9.83 0.64
C ALA A 62 11.44 11.09 0.68
N PRO A 63 10.98 12.29 1.09
CA PRO A 63 11.85 13.43 1.26
C PRO A 63 12.91 13.20 2.35
N LEU A 64 12.58 12.54 3.45
CA LEU A 64 13.55 12.21 4.50
C LEU A 64 14.65 11.30 3.97
N TRP A 65 14.30 10.28 3.17
CA TRP A 65 15.28 9.40 2.53
C TRP A 65 16.22 10.17 1.61
N ARG A 66 15.70 11.15 0.85
CA ARG A 66 16.52 12.02 0.00
C ARG A 66 17.49 12.89 0.81
N LEU A 67 17.05 13.42 1.95
CA LEU A 67 17.91 14.19 2.85
C LEU A 67 19.05 13.36 3.44
N LEU A 68 18.84 12.06 3.63
CA LEU A 68 19.87 11.11 4.09
C LEU A 68 20.79 10.64 2.96
N GLY A 69 20.72 11.24 1.77
CA GLY A 69 21.56 10.90 0.62
C GLY A 69 21.05 9.71 -0.21
N GLY A 70 19.85 9.21 0.07
CA GLY A 70 19.22 8.16 -0.73
C GLY A 70 18.65 8.70 -2.04
N SER A 71 18.70 7.89 -3.10
CA SER A 71 18.06 8.21 -4.37
C SER A 71 16.69 7.53 -4.48
N VAL A 72 15.67 8.31 -4.79
CA VAL A 72 14.34 7.80 -5.13
C VAL A 72 14.15 8.00 -6.63
N HIS A 73 14.34 6.93 -7.41
CA HIS A 73 14.06 6.93 -8.83
C HIS A 73 12.61 6.47 -9.05
N SER A 74 11.75 7.42 -9.30
CA SER A 74 10.35 7.16 -9.68
C SER A 74 10.13 7.76 -11.05
N GLN A 75 10.04 6.92 -12.09
CA GLN A 75 9.62 7.33 -13.43
C GLN A 75 8.14 6.97 -13.57
N ILE A 76 7.30 8.00 -13.61
CA ILE A 76 5.86 7.85 -13.86
C ILE A 76 5.60 8.47 -15.22
N ASP A 77 5.66 7.65 -16.27
CA ASP A 77 5.45 8.07 -17.67
C ASP A 77 3.94 8.08 -18.04
N THR A 78 3.08 7.72 -17.10
CA THR A 78 1.64 7.62 -17.31
C THR A 78 0.99 9.01 -17.25
N PRO A 79 0.15 9.40 -18.22
CA PRO A 79 -0.58 10.66 -18.22
C PRO A 79 -1.47 10.80 -16.98
N LEU A 80 -1.57 12.03 -16.46
CA LEU A 80 -2.29 12.34 -15.22
C LEU A 80 -3.77 11.93 -15.25
N ASN A 81 -4.44 12.06 -16.40
CA ASN A 81 -5.83 11.63 -16.59
C ASN A 81 -6.00 10.11 -16.40
N VAL A 82 -5.09 9.32 -16.97
CA VAL A 82 -5.10 7.84 -16.80
C VAL A 82 -4.83 7.48 -15.36
N LEU A 83 -3.88 8.17 -14.70
CA LEU A 83 -3.55 7.96 -13.31
C LEU A 83 -4.73 8.29 -12.37
N ALA A 84 -5.45 9.38 -12.66
CA ALA A 84 -6.65 9.77 -11.91
C ALA A 84 -7.77 8.73 -12.05
N PHE A 85 -8.04 8.25 -13.28
CA PHE A 85 -9.02 7.19 -13.52
C PHE A 85 -8.65 5.88 -12.82
N ALA A 86 -7.39 5.47 -12.91
CA ALA A 86 -6.88 4.28 -12.24
C ALA A 86 -7.03 4.41 -10.70
N GLY A 87 -6.70 5.58 -10.15
CA GLY A 87 -6.87 5.85 -8.72
C GLY A 87 -8.33 5.75 -8.26
N LEU A 88 -9.29 6.27 -9.05
CA LEU A 88 -10.72 6.14 -8.76
C LEU A 88 -11.18 4.68 -8.78
N LEU A 89 -10.78 3.91 -9.79
CA LEU A 89 -11.12 2.48 -9.89
C LEU A 89 -10.55 1.67 -8.72
N VAL A 90 -9.28 1.91 -8.37
CA VAL A 90 -8.64 1.26 -7.22
C VAL A 90 -9.31 1.68 -5.91
N GLY A 91 -9.60 2.96 -5.73
CA GLY A 91 -10.30 3.47 -4.55
C GLY A 91 -11.68 2.84 -4.37
N TYR A 92 -12.47 2.76 -5.43
CA TYR A 92 -13.77 2.10 -5.44
C TYR A 92 -13.63 0.59 -5.17
N GLY A 93 -12.71 -0.08 -5.86
CA GLY A 93 -12.45 -1.52 -5.68
C GLY A 93 -12.02 -1.88 -4.26
N THR A 94 -11.19 -1.07 -3.62
CA THR A 94 -10.78 -1.30 -2.21
C THR A 94 -11.93 -1.14 -1.23
N ARG A 95 -12.91 -0.29 -1.52
CA ARG A 95 -14.14 -0.17 -0.71
C ARG A 95 -15.02 -1.39 -0.84
N LEU A 96 -15.23 -1.88 -2.07
CA LEU A 96 -16.01 -3.11 -2.33
C LEU A 96 -15.33 -4.35 -1.73
N GLY A 97 -14.02 -4.47 -1.91
CA GLY A 97 -13.22 -5.60 -1.40
C GLY A 97 -13.05 -5.63 0.13
N GLY A 98 -13.41 -4.54 0.81
CA GLY A 98 -13.25 -4.39 2.26
C GLY A 98 -11.80 -4.26 2.71
N GLY A 99 -10.90 -3.81 1.82
CA GLY A 99 -9.51 -3.56 2.11
C GLY A 99 -8.65 -3.37 0.86
N CYS A 100 -7.47 -2.79 1.04
CA CYS A 100 -6.47 -2.62 -0.02
C CYS A 100 -5.40 -3.71 0.03
N THR A 101 -4.47 -3.66 -0.93
CA THR A 101 -3.36 -4.61 -0.99
C THR A 101 -2.49 -4.62 0.27
N SER A 102 -2.29 -3.49 0.95
CA SER A 102 -1.56 -3.45 2.23
C SER A 102 -2.34 -4.11 3.36
N GLY A 103 -3.66 -3.93 3.44
CA GLY A 103 -4.50 -4.57 4.44
C GLY A 103 -4.59 -6.08 4.26
N HIS A 104 -4.89 -6.55 3.05
CA HIS A 104 -4.98 -7.99 2.74
C HIS A 104 -3.60 -8.62 2.54
N GLY A 105 -2.72 -8.01 1.74
CA GLY A 105 -1.44 -8.60 1.35
C GLY A 105 -0.42 -8.66 2.48
N ILE A 106 -0.40 -7.69 3.39
CA ILE A 106 0.53 -7.69 4.52
C ILE A 106 -0.17 -8.21 5.78
N CYS A 107 -1.09 -7.45 6.35
CA CYS A 107 -1.68 -7.81 7.64
C CYS A 107 -2.60 -9.02 7.59
N GLY A 108 -3.37 -9.16 6.52
CA GLY A 108 -4.31 -10.26 6.35
C GLY A 108 -3.64 -11.59 6.08
N ASN A 109 -2.63 -11.60 5.19
CA ASN A 109 -1.85 -12.80 4.88
C ASN A 109 -0.95 -13.22 6.05
N ALA A 110 -0.36 -12.26 6.78
CA ALA A 110 0.40 -12.58 7.99
C ALA A 110 -0.45 -13.26 9.07
N ARG A 111 -1.76 -13.04 9.07
CA ARG A 111 -2.75 -13.69 9.95
C ARG A 111 -3.37 -14.95 9.32
N LEU A 112 -2.87 -15.41 8.16
CA LEU A 112 -3.37 -16.58 7.41
C LEU A 112 -4.88 -16.52 7.15
N SER A 113 -5.44 -15.33 6.94
CA SER A 113 -6.86 -15.16 6.65
C SER A 113 -7.16 -15.63 5.23
N VAL A 114 -8.00 -16.65 5.07
CA VAL A 114 -8.41 -17.20 3.76
C VAL A 114 -9.00 -16.10 2.86
N ARG A 115 -9.82 -15.20 3.41
CA ARG A 115 -10.36 -14.04 2.68
C ARG A 115 -9.24 -13.16 2.10
N SER A 116 -8.19 -12.94 2.89
CA SER A 116 -7.08 -12.08 2.45
C SER A 116 -6.19 -12.77 1.42
N ILE A 117 -5.99 -14.07 1.54
CA ILE A 117 -5.28 -14.88 0.55
C ILE A 117 -6.01 -14.81 -0.80
N VAL A 118 -7.32 -15.07 -0.80
CA VAL A 118 -8.14 -14.97 -2.03
C VAL A 118 -8.10 -13.56 -2.61
N ALA A 119 -8.28 -12.51 -1.79
CA ALA A 119 -8.21 -11.13 -2.24
C ALA A 119 -6.85 -10.80 -2.87
N THR A 120 -5.75 -11.25 -2.26
CA THR A 120 -4.39 -11.05 -2.77
C THR A 120 -4.20 -11.74 -4.12
N LEU A 121 -4.66 -12.99 -4.27
CA LEU A 121 -4.62 -13.71 -5.54
C LEU A 121 -5.40 -12.99 -6.63
N VAL A 122 -6.60 -12.49 -6.32
CA VAL A 122 -7.42 -11.70 -7.26
C VAL A 122 -6.70 -10.43 -7.67
N PHE A 123 -6.10 -9.68 -6.75
CA PHE A 123 -5.32 -8.47 -7.07
C PHE A 123 -4.14 -8.78 -8.00
N MET A 124 -3.38 -9.81 -7.70
CA MET A 124 -2.19 -10.18 -8.48
C MET A 124 -2.57 -10.66 -9.88
N THR A 125 -3.58 -11.52 -10.01
CA THR A 125 -4.04 -12.01 -11.31
C THR A 125 -4.62 -10.89 -12.16
N THR A 126 -5.46 -10.04 -11.59
CA THR A 126 -6.04 -8.88 -12.30
C THR A 126 -4.96 -7.90 -12.76
N ALA A 127 -4.00 -7.59 -11.90
CA ALA A 127 -2.87 -6.74 -12.26
C ALA A 127 -2.03 -7.36 -13.39
N GLY A 128 -1.73 -8.65 -13.31
CA GLY A 128 -1.00 -9.38 -14.35
C GLY A 128 -1.74 -9.35 -15.71
N ILE A 129 -3.04 -9.61 -15.70
CA ILE A 129 -3.87 -9.53 -16.91
C ILE A 129 -3.88 -8.11 -17.48
N THR A 130 -4.06 -7.10 -16.63
CA THR A 130 -4.07 -5.69 -17.06
C THR A 130 -2.75 -5.30 -17.72
N VAL A 131 -1.61 -5.63 -17.10
CA VAL A 131 -0.29 -5.35 -17.65
C VAL A 131 -0.06 -6.10 -18.96
N PHE A 132 -0.49 -7.36 -19.03
CA PHE A 132 -0.40 -8.15 -20.26
C PHE A 132 -1.19 -7.51 -21.41
N LEU A 133 -2.43 -7.12 -21.15
CA LEU A 133 -3.30 -6.48 -22.17
C LEU A 133 -2.72 -5.14 -22.64
N VAL A 134 -2.26 -4.29 -21.70
CA VAL A 134 -1.68 -2.98 -22.03
C VAL A 134 -0.37 -3.11 -22.83
N ARG A 135 0.44 -4.14 -22.57
CA ARG A 135 1.72 -4.31 -23.27
C ARG A 135 1.61 -5.05 -24.62
N HIS A 136 0.57 -5.85 -24.84
CA HIS A 136 0.45 -6.71 -26.00
C HIS A 136 -0.83 -6.44 -26.81
N GLY A 137 -1.78 -5.69 -26.30
CA GLY A 137 -3.08 -5.44 -26.91
C GLY A 137 -3.24 -4.05 -27.54
N PHE A 138 -2.30 -3.14 -27.27
CA PHE A 138 -2.29 -1.78 -27.82
C PHE A 138 -0.89 -1.37 -28.23
#